data_8a1380c6119912b7674b1b6961ad58b9
#
_entry.id   8a1380c6119912b7674b1b6961ad58b9
#
_cell.length_a   1.000
_cell.length_b   1.000
_cell.length_c   1.000
_cell.angle_alpha   90.00
_cell.angle_beta   90.00
_cell.angle_gamma   90.00
#
_symmetry.space_group_name_H-M   'P 1'
#
loop_
_entity.id
_entity.type
_entity.pdbx_description
1 polymer ?
#
loop_
_entity_poly.entity_id
_entity_poly.type
_entity_poly.pdbx_seq_one_letter_code
_entity_poly.pdbx_strand_id
1 'polypeptide(L)'
;IFLQMNSCGSSAGQEYLYYLLRTPSFSVEELERREALMRFFETETDERLKMQEIFVQMGRSGKYSIYDYLELLDSLGERSNALTIWVDIALAASVLLIFFNASAGLMLLTVMLCVNITTYLKEKRRVEPYLVSFQYVFRALRAGKELAALPDEILAQEREMLNGLLPRFSKLQRSAAFGMRRMGDGSPLDVLLDYVNMVFHFDIIGFNVMLHAVRERREDIDALLSVTGRLDALIAAAGYRYGMESRCEPELFAAGEDTDSVLVMKQMYHPLLTDAVKNDIKVSRGILLTGSNASGKSTFLKAVALNMILAQTIHTCCADHCQ
;
A
#
# COMPACT_ATOMS: atom_id res chain seq x y z
N ILE A 1 17.92 7.60 -5.99
CA ILE A 1 17.71 7.32 -4.56
C ILE A 1 16.58 6.30 -4.37
N PHE A 2 15.36 6.56 -4.87
CA PHE A 2 14.23 5.63 -4.68
C PHE A 2 14.58 4.18 -5.02
N LEU A 3 15.16 3.91 -6.20
CA LEU A 3 15.53 2.56 -6.62
C LEU A 3 16.58 1.90 -5.72
N GLN A 4 17.49 2.68 -5.14
CA GLN A 4 18.51 2.16 -4.21
C GLN A 4 17.96 1.91 -2.82
N MET A 5 16.99 2.71 -2.39
CA MET A 5 16.35 2.62 -1.07
C MET A 5 15.23 1.56 -1.04
N ASN A 6 14.57 1.31 -2.17
CA ASN A 6 13.35 0.50 -2.24
C ASN A 6 13.63 -1.00 -2.00
N SER A 7 13.76 -1.35 -0.73
CA SER A 7 13.78 -2.73 -0.23
C SER A 7 12.46 -3.12 0.46
N CYS A 8 11.36 -2.38 0.20
CA CYS A 8 10.06 -2.63 0.79
C CYS A 8 9.51 -4.02 0.45
N GLY A 9 8.93 -4.70 1.42
CA GLY A 9 8.29 -6.00 1.26
C GLY A 9 6.90 -5.90 0.60
N SER A 10 6.21 -4.76 0.73
CA SER A 10 4.84 -4.55 0.28
C SER A 10 4.71 -3.44 -0.77
N SER A 11 3.61 -3.46 -1.54
CA SER A 11 3.28 -2.35 -2.45
C SER A 11 2.96 -1.07 -1.69
N ALA A 12 2.27 -1.16 -0.55
CA ALA A 12 1.99 0.02 0.28
C ALA A 12 3.27 0.68 0.78
N GLY A 13 4.28 -0.11 1.20
CA GLY A 13 5.60 0.41 1.57
C GLY A 13 6.32 1.08 0.42
N GLN A 14 6.31 0.46 -0.75
CA GLN A 14 6.92 1.03 -1.95
C GLN A 14 6.28 2.37 -2.34
N GLU A 15 4.97 2.45 -2.32
CA GLU A 15 4.23 3.67 -2.68
C GLU A 15 4.41 4.76 -1.62
N TYR A 16 4.39 4.38 -0.34
CA TYR A 16 4.67 5.32 0.75
C TYR A 16 6.11 5.84 0.69
N LEU A 17 7.10 5.01 0.38
CA LEU A 17 8.49 5.42 0.19
C LEU A 17 8.62 6.43 -0.96
N TYR A 18 7.91 6.18 -2.07
CA TYR A 18 7.89 7.11 -3.20
C TYR A 18 7.26 8.46 -2.80
N TYR A 19 6.15 8.42 -2.08
CA TYR A 19 5.50 9.60 -1.52
C TYR A 19 6.43 10.34 -0.54
N LEU A 20 7.02 9.64 0.41
CA LEU A 20 7.92 10.17 1.43
C LEU A 20 9.07 10.98 0.81
N LEU A 21 9.75 10.42 -0.18
CA LEU A 21 10.90 11.07 -0.85
C LEU A 21 10.50 12.29 -1.69
N ARG A 22 9.24 12.49 -2.00
CA ARG A 22 8.71 13.63 -2.77
C ARG A 22 7.99 14.67 -1.92
N THR A 23 7.77 14.38 -0.66
CA THR A 23 7.03 15.24 0.25
C THR A 23 7.89 15.55 1.47
N PRO A 24 8.81 16.53 1.37
CA PRO A 24 9.62 16.97 2.50
C PRO A 24 8.73 17.40 3.67
N SER A 25 9.11 17.03 4.89
CA SER A 25 8.47 17.50 6.10
C SER A 25 9.17 18.75 6.63
N PHE A 26 8.38 19.71 7.09
CA PHE A 26 8.84 20.91 7.79
C PHE A 26 8.55 20.83 9.30
N SER A 27 8.02 19.71 9.79
CA SER A 27 7.82 19.45 11.21
C SER A 27 9.04 18.72 11.78
N VAL A 28 9.71 19.35 12.71
CA VAL A 28 10.84 18.75 13.45
C VAL A 28 10.35 17.52 14.22
N GLU A 29 9.21 17.62 14.88
CA GLU A 29 8.60 16.52 15.65
C GLU A 29 8.36 15.27 14.78
N GLU A 30 7.84 15.48 13.56
CA GLU A 30 7.63 14.35 12.63
C GLU A 30 8.95 13.72 12.18
N LEU A 31 9.98 14.54 11.92
CA LEU A 31 11.29 14.04 11.50
C LEU A 31 12.01 13.31 12.65
N GLU A 32 11.92 13.82 13.88
CA GLU A 32 12.41 13.13 15.08
C GLU A 32 11.69 11.80 15.31
N ARG A 33 10.37 11.76 15.08
CA ARG A 33 9.60 10.52 15.15
C ARG A 33 10.05 9.49 14.11
N ARG A 34 10.31 9.92 12.87
CA ARG A 34 10.86 9.06 11.81
C ARG A 34 12.25 8.55 12.21
N GLU A 35 13.08 9.43 12.74
CA GLU A 35 14.43 9.07 13.24
C GLU A 35 14.36 8.02 14.32
N ALA A 36 13.50 8.20 15.33
CA ALA A 36 13.34 7.24 16.41
C ALA A 36 12.93 5.84 15.91
N LEU A 37 12.00 5.78 14.95
CA LEU A 37 11.60 4.52 14.32
C LEU A 37 12.73 3.88 13.50
N MET A 38 13.45 4.68 12.70
CA MET A 38 14.56 4.14 11.92
C MET A 38 15.70 3.63 12.80
N ARG A 39 16.03 4.33 13.89
CA ARG A 39 17.02 3.85 14.90
C ARG A 39 16.57 2.52 15.53
N PHE A 40 15.31 2.41 15.90
CA PHE A 40 14.74 1.16 16.40
C PHE A 40 14.95 0.03 15.38
N PHE A 41 14.64 0.25 14.10
CA PHE A 41 14.85 -0.75 13.07
C PHE A 41 16.32 -1.05 12.76
N GLU A 42 17.24 -0.13 13.05
CA GLU A 42 18.68 -0.37 12.94
C GLU A 42 19.22 -1.24 14.07
N THR A 43 18.71 -1.04 15.29
CA THR A 43 19.21 -1.71 16.52
C THR A 43 18.49 -3.02 16.80
N GLU A 44 17.15 -3.05 16.70
CA GLU A 44 16.32 -4.20 17.08
C GLU A 44 16.10 -5.13 15.88
N THR A 45 17.12 -5.93 15.58
CA THR A 45 17.13 -6.78 14.38
C THR A 45 16.01 -7.82 14.37
N ASP A 46 15.73 -8.46 15.51
CA ASP A 46 14.71 -9.51 15.60
C ASP A 46 13.31 -8.95 15.37
N GLU A 47 13.00 -7.78 15.95
CA GLU A 47 11.72 -7.12 15.77
C GLU A 47 11.56 -6.60 14.33
N ARG A 48 12.61 -6.04 13.76
CA ARG A 48 12.63 -5.67 12.34
C ARG A 48 12.36 -6.86 11.44
N LEU A 49 12.97 -8.01 11.67
CA LEU A 49 12.77 -9.21 10.85
C LEU A 49 11.33 -9.72 10.94
N LYS A 50 10.71 -9.71 12.12
CA LYS A 50 9.28 -10.05 12.29
C LYS A 50 8.39 -9.13 11.44
N MET A 51 8.65 -7.83 11.48
CA MET A 51 7.88 -6.86 10.71
C MET A 51 8.11 -7.03 9.20
N GLN A 52 9.35 -7.27 8.77
CA GLN A 52 9.65 -7.55 7.37
C GLN A 52 8.92 -8.80 6.87
N GLU A 53 8.81 -9.85 7.69
CA GLU A 53 8.02 -11.04 7.35
C GLU A 53 6.54 -10.69 7.13
N ILE A 54 5.94 -9.88 8.00
CA ILE A 54 4.56 -9.40 7.84
C ILE A 54 4.39 -8.65 6.50
N PHE A 55 5.32 -7.75 6.16
CA PHE A 55 5.26 -6.99 4.92
C PHE A 55 5.50 -7.85 3.67
N VAL A 56 6.39 -8.83 3.74
CA VAL A 56 6.59 -9.81 2.65
C VAL A 56 5.34 -10.67 2.45
N GLN A 57 4.64 -11.08 3.51
CA GLN A 57 3.36 -11.79 3.42
C GLN A 57 2.24 -10.89 2.88
N MET A 58 2.22 -9.60 3.22
CA MET A 58 1.34 -8.62 2.60
C MET A 58 1.62 -8.51 1.10
N GLY A 59 2.88 -8.53 0.72
CA GLY A 59 3.39 -8.66 -0.64
C GLY A 59 3.00 -7.52 -1.57
N ARG A 60 3.01 -7.81 -2.87
CA ARG A 60 2.74 -6.81 -3.91
C ARG A 60 1.35 -6.95 -4.50
N SER A 61 0.76 -5.81 -4.91
CA SER A 61 -0.57 -5.73 -5.51
C SER A 61 -0.61 -6.17 -6.99
N GLY A 62 0.55 -6.40 -7.61
CA GLY A 62 0.67 -6.75 -9.03
C GLY A 62 1.38 -5.68 -9.85
N LYS A 63 0.93 -5.44 -11.08
CA LYS A 63 1.61 -4.55 -12.05
C LYS A 63 1.33 -3.07 -11.81
N TYR A 64 0.16 -2.73 -11.25
CA TYR A 64 -0.29 -1.36 -11.05
C TYR A 64 -0.22 -0.97 -9.56
N SER A 65 -0.23 0.34 -9.31
CA SER A 65 -0.36 0.89 -7.96
C SER A 65 -1.64 0.38 -7.28
N ILE A 66 -1.60 0.19 -5.95
CA ILE A 66 -2.81 -0.15 -5.21
C ILE A 66 -3.85 0.98 -5.30
N TYR A 67 -3.42 2.22 -5.38
CA TYR A 67 -4.31 3.37 -5.54
C TYR A 67 -4.98 3.38 -6.92
N ASP A 68 -4.26 3.01 -8.00
CA ASP A 68 -4.86 2.83 -9.32
C ASP A 68 -5.95 1.76 -9.31
N TYR A 69 -5.69 0.64 -8.60
CA TYR A 69 -6.69 -0.42 -8.44
C TYR A 69 -7.91 0.04 -7.64
N LEU A 70 -7.73 0.87 -6.60
CA LEU A 70 -8.85 1.40 -5.82
C LEU A 70 -9.66 2.43 -6.62
N GLU A 71 -9.01 3.30 -7.42
CA GLU A 71 -9.69 4.19 -8.36
C GLU A 71 -10.47 3.43 -9.44
N LEU A 72 -9.88 2.35 -9.92
CA LEU A 72 -10.53 1.48 -10.89
C LEU A 72 -11.79 0.82 -10.31
N LEU A 73 -11.81 0.45 -9.00
CA LEU A 73 -13.00 -0.02 -8.31
C LEU A 73 -14.10 1.07 -8.27
N ASP A 74 -13.72 2.34 -8.09
CA ASP A 74 -14.66 3.44 -8.09
C ASP A 74 -15.28 3.68 -9.48
N SER A 75 -14.52 3.42 -10.56
CA SER A 75 -14.98 3.56 -11.94
C SER A 75 -16.05 2.53 -12.36
N LEU A 76 -16.21 1.42 -11.64
CA LEU A 76 -17.22 0.40 -11.92
C LEU A 76 -18.68 0.87 -11.77
N GLY A 77 -18.92 2.07 -11.21
CA GLY A 77 -20.25 2.59 -10.93
C GLY A 77 -20.98 1.80 -9.83
N GLU A 78 -22.23 2.19 -9.56
CA GLU A 78 -23.08 1.43 -8.64
C GLU A 78 -23.52 0.10 -9.28
N ARG A 79 -23.33 -0.98 -8.54
CA ARG A 79 -23.71 -2.32 -8.98
C ARG A 79 -24.80 -2.87 -8.08
N SER A 80 -25.91 -3.22 -8.68
CA SER A 80 -27.05 -3.81 -7.99
C SER A 80 -27.09 -5.31 -8.20
N ASN A 81 -27.38 -6.06 -7.15
CA ASN A 81 -27.63 -7.50 -7.20
C ASN A 81 -29.06 -7.85 -7.66
N ALA A 82 -29.94 -6.85 -7.87
CA ALA A 82 -31.34 -7.07 -8.12
C ALA A 82 -31.60 -7.98 -9.33
N LEU A 83 -30.96 -7.67 -10.47
CA LEU A 83 -31.12 -8.46 -11.70
C LEU A 83 -30.67 -9.93 -11.48
N THR A 84 -29.52 -10.13 -10.90
CA THR A 84 -28.94 -11.43 -10.61
C THR A 84 -29.86 -12.25 -9.70
N ILE A 85 -30.34 -11.64 -8.60
CA ILE A 85 -31.26 -12.28 -7.67
C ILE A 85 -32.58 -12.65 -8.35
N TRP A 86 -33.15 -11.79 -9.19
CA TRP A 86 -34.38 -12.08 -9.92
C TRP A 86 -34.21 -13.25 -10.89
N VAL A 87 -33.08 -13.35 -11.57
CA VAL A 87 -32.76 -14.47 -12.49
C VAL A 87 -32.62 -15.77 -11.70
N ASP A 88 -31.98 -15.75 -10.52
CA ASP A 88 -31.86 -16.90 -9.63
C ASP A 88 -33.21 -17.32 -9.05
N ILE A 89 -34.07 -16.39 -8.67
CA ILE A 89 -35.45 -16.66 -8.22
C ILE A 89 -36.26 -17.31 -9.36
N ALA A 90 -36.15 -16.79 -10.59
CA ALA A 90 -36.85 -17.36 -11.74
C ALA A 90 -36.38 -18.80 -12.05
N LEU A 91 -35.10 -19.10 -11.85
CA LEU A 91 -34.55 -20.45 -11.94
C LEU A 91 -35.20 -21.37 -10.89
N ALA A 92 -35.25 -20.95 -9.62
CA ALA A 92 -35.86 -21.68 -8.55
C ALA A 92 -37.37 -21.91 -8.79
N ALA A 93 -38.09 -20.90 -9.30
CA ALA A 93 -39.48 -21.01 -9.67
C ALA A 93 -39.72 -22.00 -10.81
N SER A 94 -38.79 -22.13 -11.78
CA SER A 94 -38.87 -23.10 -12.87
C SER A 94 -38.79 -24.55 -12.35
N VAL A 95 -37.98 -24.81 -11.31
CA VAL A 95 -37.88 -26.10 -10.64
C VAL A 95 -39.22 -26.44 -9.93
N LEU A 96 -39.82 -25.48 -9.24
CA LEU A 96 -41.12 -25.67 -8.59
C LEU A 96 -42.22 -25.93 -9.60
N LEU A 97 -42.20 -25.31 -10.78
CA LEU A 97 -43.17 -25.48 -11.85
C LEU A 97 -43.20 -26.94 -12.38
N ILE A 98 -42.09 -27.69 -12.29
CA ILE A 98 -42.03 -29.10 -12.71
C ILE A 98 -43.04 -29.95 -11.94
N PHE A 99 -43.29 -29.67 -10.67
CA PHE A 99 -44.24 -30.41 -9.85
C PHE A 99 -45.71 -30.16 -10.25
N PHE A 100 -46.02 -29.03 -10.91
CA PHE A 100 -47.36 -28.69 -11.39
C PHE A 100 -47.56 -29.04 -12.86
N ASN A 101 -46.53 -28.79 -13.68
CA ASN A 101 -46.54 -29.08 -15.11
C ASN A 101 -45.11 -29.44 -15.56
N ALA A 102 -44.83 -30.73 -15.68
CA ALA A 102 -43.48 -31.23 -15.96
C ALA A 102 -42.90 -30.72 -17.29
N SER A 103 -43.71 -30.67 -18.35
CA SER A 103 -43.23 -30.23 -19.68
C SER A 103 -42.90 -28.74 -19.71
N ALA A 104 -43.79 -27.91 -19.18
CA ALA A 104 -43.57 -26.45 -19.10
C ALA A 104 -42.44 -26.13 -18.13
N GLY A 105 -42.34 -26.80 -16.98
CA GLY A 105 -41.28 -26.63 -15.99
C GLY A 105 -39.90 -26.98 -16.55
N LEU A 106 -39.77 -28.12 -17.26
CA LEU A 106 -38.51 -28.54 -17.86
C LEU A 106 -38.06 -27.60 -18.98
N MET A 107 -39.00 -27.15 -19.82
CA MET A 107 -38.68 -26.16 -20.86
C MET A 107 -38.16 -24.84 -20.23
N LEU A 108 -38.87 -24.29 -19.22
CA LEU A 108 -38.49 -23.09 -18.55
C LEU A 108 -37.15 -23.23 -17.82
N LEU A 109 -36.90 -24.36 -17.14
CA LEU A 109 -35.64 -24.68 -16.48
C LEU A 109 -34.48 -24.65 -17.44
N THR A 110 -34.60 -25.23 -18.64
CA THR A 110 -33.57 -25.25 -19.66
C THR A 110 -33.25 -23.82 -20.11
N VAL A 111 -34.25 -22.98 -20.36
CA VAL A 111 -34.09 -21.59 -20.74
C VAL A 111 -33.42 -20.83 -19.62
N MET A 112 -33.86 -20.96 -18.38
CA MET A 112 -33.30 -20.26 -17.23
C MET A 112 -31.87 -20.68 -16.92
N LEU A 113 -31.49 -21.94 -17.08
CA LEU A 113 -30.09 -22.37 -16.98
C LEU A 113 -29.22 -21.69 -18.03
N CYS A 114 -29.66 -21.60 -19.28
CA CYS A 114 -28.91 -20.89 -20.31
C CYS A 114 -28.76 -19.39 -19.99
N VAL A 115 -29.82 -18.75 -19.48
CA VAL A 115 -29.80 -17.35 -19.04
C VAL A 115 -28.82 -17.14 -17.89
N ASN A 116 -28.88 -18.01 -16.85
CA ASN A 116 -27.98 -17.92 -15.69
C ASN A 116 -26.51 -18.08 -16.11
N ILE A 117 -26.18 -19.12 -16.88
CA ILE A 117 -24.82 -19.37 -17.34
C ILE A 117 -24.28 -18.20 -18.17
N THR A 118 -25.07 -17.69 -19.13
CA THR A 118 -24.64 -16.57 -19.97
C THR A 118 -24.46 -15.29 -19.18
N THR A 119 -25.36 -15.00 -18.24
CA THR A 119 -25.26 -13.84 -17.34
C THR A 119 -24.02 -13.96 -16.45
N TYR A 120 -23.79 -15.12 -15.84
CA TYR A 120 -22.62 -15.40 -15.03
C TYR A 120 -21.31 -15.16 -15.79
N LEU A 121 -21.15 -15.77 -16.97
CA LEU A 121 -19.92 -15.64 -17.76
C LEU A 121 -19.65 -14.19 -18.18
N LYS A 122 -20.70 -13.43 -18.49
CA LYS A 122 -20.60 -12.02 -18.82
C LYS A 122 -20.15 -11.19 -17.62
N GLU A 123 -20.75 -11.40 -16.45
CA GLU A 123 -20.42 -10.66 -15.24
C GLU A 123 -19.05 -11.08 -14.67
N LYS A 124 -18.71 -12.37 -14.67
CA LYS A 124 -17.41 -12.87 -14.22
C LYS A 124 -16.25 -12.21 -14.96
N ARG A 125 -16.32 -12.15 -16.29
CA ARG A 125 -15.31 -11.44 -17.11
C ARG A 125 -15.14 -9.96 -16.77
N ARG A 126 -16.21 -9.32 -16.28
CA ARG A 126 -16.18 -7.91 -15.88
C ARG A 126 -15.54 -7.69 -14.52
N VAL A 127 -15.71 -8.63 -13.59
CA VAL A 127 -15.26 -8.48 -12.19
C VAL A 127 -13.89 -9.09 -11.92
N GLU A 128 -13.48 -10.08 -12.70
CA GLU A 128 -12.23 -10.83 -12.52
C GLU A 128 -10.97 -9.95 -12.39
N PRO A 129 -10.77 -8.88 -13.21
CA PRO A 129 -9.61 -8.00 -13.09
C PRO A 129 -9.51 -7.27 -11.75
N TYR A 130 -10.62 -7.10 -11.04
CA TYR A 130 -10.71 -6.34 -9.80
C TYR A 130 -10.52 -7.19 -8.53
N LEU A 131 -10.52 -8.51 -8.65
CA LEU A 131 -10.36 -9.42 -7.51
C LEU A 131 -8.99 -9.25 -6.82
N VAL A 132 -7.97 -8.90 -7.58
CA VAL A 132 -6.61 -8.64 -7.06
C VAL A 132 -6.61 -7.50 -6.04
N SER A 133 -7.41 -6.44 -6.27
CA SER A 133 -7.53 -5.30 -5.36
C SER A 133 -8.07 -5.71 -4.00
N PHE A 134 -9.12 -6.52 -3.97
CA PHE A 134 -9.70 -7.03 -2.71
C PHE A 134 -8.71 -7.92 -1.96
N GLN A 135 -8.02 -8.81 -2.65
CA GLN A 135 -7.01 -9.68 -2.03
C GLN A 135 -5.94 -8.86 -1.32
N TYR A 136 -5.47 -7.78 -1.96
CA TYR A 136 -4.47 -6.92 -1.36
C TYR A 136 -4.99 -6.21 -0.11
N VAL A 137 -6.21 -5.65 -0.15
CA VAL A 137 -6.86 -5.03 1.02
C VAL A 137 -6.97 -6.03 2.18
N PHE A 138 -7.33 -7.29 1.93
CA PHE A 138 -7.39 -8.30 2.99
C PHE A 138 -6.04 -8.69 3.55
N ARG A 139 -5.00 -8.76 2.70
CA ARG A 139 -3.62 -8.96 3.17
C ARG A 139 -3.15 -7.77 4.01
N ALA A 140 -3.49 -6.54 3.63
CA ALA A 140 -3.21 -5.35 4.42
C ALA A 140 -3.93 -5.36 5.77
N LEU A 141 -5.19 -5.77 5.81
CA LEU A 141 -5.95 -5.95 7.06
C LEU A 141 -5.34 -7.02 7.98
N ARG A 142 -4.84 -8.10 7.40
CA ARG A 142 -4.11 -9.14 8.16
C ARG A 142 -2.81 -8.58 8.71
N ALA A 143 -2.00 -7.94 7.87
CA ALA A 143 -0.76 -7.29 8.28
C ALA A 143 -1.01 -6.26 9.39
N GLY A 144 -2.04 -5.42 9.26
CA GLY A 144 -2.43 -4.47 10.29
C GLY A 144 -2.77 -5.12 11.63
N LYS A 145 -3.42 -6.29 11.64
CA LYS A 145 -3.69 -7.05 12.87
C LYS A 145 -2.43 -7.61 13.51
N GLU A 146 -1.53 -8.15 12.70
CA GLU A 146 -0.26 -8.70 13.19
C GLU A 146 0.64 -7.59 13.74
N LEU A 147 0.71 -6.43 13.08
CA LEU A 147 1.42 -5.24 13.57
C LEU A 147 0.82 -4.69 14.87
N ALA A 148 -0.52 -4.63 14.97
CA ALA A 148 -1.21 -4.18 16.18
C ALA A 148 -1.00 -5.12 17.40
N ALA A 149 -0.57 -6.35 17.18
CA ALA A 149 -0.26 -7.32 18.22
C ALA A 149 1.19 -7.23 18.74
N LEU A 150 2.08 -6.47 18.07
CA LEU A 150 3.46 -6.29 18.50
C LEU A 150 3.50 -5.48 19.80
N PRO A 151 4.31 -5.92 20.81
CA PRO A 151 4.30 -5.30 22.14
C PRO A 151 5.14 -4.02 22.24
N ASP A 152 5.94 -3.68 21.22
CA ASP A 152 6.94 -2.63 21.28
C ASP A 152 6.34 -1.26 21.61
N GLU A 153 6.88 -0.59 22.62
CA GLU A 153 6.39 0.73 23.06
C GLU A 153 6.61 1.81 22.01
N ILE A 154 7.68 1.69 21.23
CA ILE A 154 7.96 2.64 20.14
C ILE A 154 6.85 2.64 19.07
N LEU A 155 6.12 1.55 18.92
CA LEU A 155 4.99 1.39 17.99
C LEU A 155 3.64 1.76 18.62
N ALA A 156 3.61 2.35 19.81
CA ALA A 156 2.37 2.63 20.53
C ALA A 156 1.39 3.49 19.73
N GLN A 157 1.90 4.51 19.04
CA GLN A 157 1.09 5.40 18.19
C GLN A 157 0.49 4.65 17.01
N GLU A 158 1.29 3.90 16.27
CA GLU A 158 0.85 3.11 15.11
C GLU A 158 -0.12 2.00 15.53
N ARG A 159 0.13 1.37 16.69
CA ARG A 159 -0.75 0.38 17.28
C ARG A 159 -2.10 0.97 17.70
N GLU A 160 -2.13 2.16 18.30
CA GLU A 160 -3.37 2.86 18.64
C GLU A 160 -4.19 3.19 17.38
N MET A 161 -3.54 3.72 16.33
CA MET A 161 -4.17 3.98 15.04
C MET A 161 -4.76 2.70 14.43
N LEU A 162 -4.01 1.60 14.40
CA LEU A 162 -4.47 0.32 13.87
C LEU A 162 -5.63 -0.25 14.69
N ASN A 163 -5.55 -0.22 16.02
CA ASN A 163 -6.63 -0.67 16.91
C ASN A 163 -7.92 0.14 16.73
N GLY A 164 -7.82 1.43 16.41
CA GLY A 164 -8.97 2.29 16.07
C GLY A 164 -9.59 1.98 14.70
N LEU A 165 -8.76 1.57 13.73
CA LEU A 165 -9.19 1.29 12.35
C LEU A 165 -9.75 -0.13 12.17
N LEU A 166 -9.08 -1.15 12.71
CA LEU A 166 -9.41 -2.56 12.45
C LEU A 166 -10.85 -2.98 12.76
N PRO A 167 -11.50 -2.52 13.85
CA PRO A 167 -12.90 -2.86 14.14
C PRO A 167 -13.87 -2.38 13.06
N ARG A 168 -13.54 -1.26 12.37
CA ARG A 168 -14.37 -0.67 11.32
C ARG A 168 -14.52 -1.59 10.10
N PHE A 169 -13.57 -2.51 9.90
CA PHE A 169 -13.58 -3.48 8.80
C PHE A 169 -14.31 -4.79 9.11
N SER A 170 -14.97 -4.91 10.27
CA SER A 170 -15.64 -6.15 10.69
C SER A 170 -16.72 -6.63 9.69
N LYS A 171 -17.48 -5.70 9.08
CA LYS A 171 -18.47 -6.00 8.04
C LYS A 171 -17.78 -6.52 6.75
N LEU A 172 -16.71 -5.85 6.32
CA LEU A 172 -15.94 -6.24 5.14
C LEU A 172 -15.34 -7.65 5.31
N GLN A 173 -14.81 -7.96 6.48
CA GLN A 173 -14.27 -9.30 6.78
C GLN A 173 -15.32 -10.39 6.78
N ARG A 174 -16.55 -10.12 7.24
CA ARG A 174 -17.67 -11.07 7.18
C ARG A 174 -18.13 -11.33 5.75
N SER A 175 -18.26 -10.27 4.93
CA SER A 175 -18.62 -10.43 3.52
C SER A 175 -17.56 -11.16 2.71
N ALA A 176 -16.28 -10.96 3.03
CA ALA A 176 -15.19 -11.71 2.42
C ALA A 176 -15.21 -13.20 2.75
N ALA A 177 -15.56 -13.56 3.97
CA ALA A 177 -15.69 -14.97 4.38
C ALA A 177 -16.75 -15.71 3.54
N PHE A 178 -17.75 -15.00 3.00
CA PHE A 178 -18.76 -15.55 2.12
C PHE A 178 -18.35 -15.57 0.64
N GLY A 179 -17.67 -14.50 0.15
CA GLY A 179 -17.37 -14.33 -1.28
C GLY A 179 -15.96 -14.76 -1.71
N MET A 180 -14.94 -14.64 -0.84
CA MET A 180 -13.53 -14.91 -1.18
C MET A 180 -13.00 -16.28 -0.72
N ARG A 181 -13.80 -17.08 -0.03
CA ARG A 181 -13.38 -18.40 0.47
C ARG A 181 -12.97 -19.39 -0.63
N ARG A 182 -12.97 -18.93 -1.89
CA ARG A 182 -12.90 -19.77 -3.08
C ARG A 182 -12.04 -19.25 -4.22
N MET A 183 -10.86 -18.70 -3.95
CA MET A 183 -9.81 -18.81 -4.96
C MET A 183 -9.07 -20.11 -4.66
N GLY A 184 -9.58 -21.20 -5.29
CA GLY A 184 -9.34 -22.56 -4.89
C GLY A 184 -7.92 -23.07 -5.13
N ASP A 185 -7.56 -24.06 -4.34
CA ASP A 185 -6.37 -24.89 -4.49
C ASP A 185 -6.47 -25.88 -5.68
N GLY A 186 -7.50 -25.70 -6.57
CA GLY A 186 -7.76 -26.61 -7.69
C GLY A 186 -8.34 -27.96 -7.25
N SER A 187 -8.94 -28.05 -6.08
CA SER A 187 -9.54 -29.27 -5.57
C SER A 187 -10.81 -29.65 -6.34
N PRO A 188 -11.21 -30.95 -6.38
CA PRO A 188 -12.47 -31.36 -7.00
C PRO A 188 -13.69 -30.63 -6.42
N LEU A 189 -13.63 -30.23 -5.15
CA LEU A 189 -14.67 -29.46 -4.50
C LEU A 189 -14.77 -28.03 -5.09
N ASP A 190 -13.66 -27.42 -5.44
CA ASP A 190 -13.65 -26.09 -6.06
C ASP A 190 -14.34 -26.10 -7.42
N VAL A 191 -14.11 -27.15 -8.21
CA VAL A 191 -14.78 -27.33 -9.51
C VAL A 191 -16.29 -27.45 -9.33
N LEU A 192 -16.75 -28.25 -8.33
CA LEU A 192 -18.19 -28.35 -8.04
C LEU A 192 -18.78 -27.00 -7.64
N LEU A 193 -18.05 -26.25 -6.83
CA LEU A 193 -18.48 -24.93 -6.35
C LEU A 193 -18.49 -23.88 -7.48
N ASP A 194 -17.59 -24.00 -8.47
CA ASP A 194 -17.63 -23.16 -9.66
C ASP A 194 -18.90 -23.42 -10.49
N TYR A 195 -19.35 -24.69 -10.61
CA TYR A 195 -20.64 -24.98 -11.23
C TYR A 195 -21.82 -24.40 -10.45
N VAL A 196 -21.80 -24.49 -9.10
CA VAL A 196 -22.83 -23.88 -8.25
C VAL A 196 -22.84 -22.37 -8.41
N ASN A 197 -21.67 -21.70 -8.44
CA ASN A 197 -21.56 -20.27 -8.68
C ASN A 197 -22.05 -19.87 -10.07
N MET A 198 -21.77 -20.70 -11.09
CA MET A 198 -22.22 -20.47 -12.46
C MET A 198 -23.76 -20.49 -12.58
N VAL A 199 -24.43 -21.22 -11.69
CA VAL A 199 -25.89 -21.33 -11.66
C VAL A 199 -26.54 -20.31 -10.73
N PHE A 200 -25.93 -19.97 -9.57
CA PHE A 200 -26.54 -19.14 -8.52
C PHE A 200 -25.79 -17.82 -8.24
N HIS A 201 -24.78 -17.49 -8.99
CA HIS A 201 -24.06 -16.19 -8.97
C HIS A 201 -23.52 -15.76 -7.58
N PHE A 202 -23.28 -16.68 -6.63
CA PHE A 202 -22.90 -16.31 -5.25
C PHE A 202 -21.62 -15.49 -5.18
N ASP A 203 -20.64 -15.79 -6.05
CA ASP A 203 -19.39 -15.03 -6.14
C ASP A 203 -19.59 -13.61 -6.69
N ILE A 204 -20.47 -13.42 -7.68
CA ILE A 204 -20.82 -12.11 -8.23
C ILE A 204 -21.56 -11.26 -7.19
N ILE A 205 -22.53 -11.86 -6.48
CA ILE A 205 -23.26 -11.21 -5.40
C ILE A 205 -22.29 -10.80 -4.28
N GLY A 206 -21.40 -11.72 -3.88
CA GLY A 206 -20.38 -11.46 -2.87
C GLY A 206 -19.42 -10.34 -3.29
N PHE A 207 -18.98 -10.32 -4.57
CA PHE A 207 -18.16 -9.24 -5.12
C PHE A 207 -18.85 -7.89 -5.00
N ASN A 208 -20.11 -7.76 -5.40
CA ASN A 208 -20.85 -6.50 -5.33
C ASN A 208 -21.02 -6.00 -3.88
N VAL A 209 -21.25 -6.90 -2.91
CA VAL A 209 -21.31 -6.57 -1.48
C VAL A 209 -19.95 -6.05 -0.99
N MET A 210 -18.85 -6.72 -1.37
CA MET A 210 -17.50 -6.28 -1.03
C MET A 210 -17.15 -4.94 -1.66
N LEU A 211 -17.52 -4.72 -2.92
CA LEU A 211 -17.30 -3.45 -3.62
C LEU A 211 -17.94 -2.28 -2.87
N HIS A 212 -19.19 -2.47 -2.45
CA HIS A 212 -19.89 -1.45 -1.66
C HIS A 212 -19.19 -1.18 -0.32
N ALA A 213 -18.82 -2.24 0.40
CA ALA A 213 -18.13 -2.12 1.69
C ALA A 213 -16.73 -1.47 1.58
N VAL A 214 -15.98 -1.72 0.49
CA VAL A 214 -14.69 -1.07 0.24
C VAL A 214 -14.88 0.42 -0.05
N ARG A 215 -15.88 0.78 -0.84
CA ARG A 215 -16.20 2.19 -1.14
C ARG A 215 -16.63 2.97 0.10
N GLU A 216 -17.49 2.39 0.92
CA GLU A 216 -17.91 3.02 2.20
C GLU A 216 -16.72 3.27 3.15
N ARG A 217 -15.64 2.49 3.02
CA ARG A 217 -14.48 2.52 3.92
C ARG A 217 -13.19 2.97 3.22
N ARG A 218 -13.32 3.71 2.13
CA ARG A 218 -12.15 4.16 1.34
C ARG A 218 -11.12 4.89 2.19
N GLU A 219 -11.54 5.86 3.00
CA GLU A 219 -10.65 6.63 3.87
C GLU A 219 -10.00 5.75 4.94
N ASP A 220 -10.74 4.81 5.52
CA ASP A 220 -10.19 3.86 6.50
C ASP A 220 -9.15 2.93 5.84
N ILE A 221 -9.36 2.52 4.57
CA ILE A 221 -8.39 1.72 3.80
C ILE A 221 -7.14 2.55 3.50
N ASP A 222 -7.28 3.79 3.08
CA ASP A 222 -6.16 4.69 2.82
C ASP A 222 -5.34 4.92 4.10
N ALA A 223 -6.00 5.10 5.26
CA ALA A 223 -5.33 5.20 6.55
C ALA A 223 -4.57 3.92 6.92
N LEU A 224 -5.18 2.74 6.70
CA LEU A 224 -4.53 1.44 6.94
C LEU A 224 -3.28 1.26 6.07
N LEU A 225 -3.40 1.55 4.77
CA LEU A 225 -2.29 1.46 3.81
C LEU A 225 -1.19 2.47 4.14
N SER A 226 -1.56 3.65 4.62
CA SER A 226 -0.63 4.70 5.03
C SER A 226 0.20 4.28 6.25
N VAL A 227 -0.44 3.74 7.30
CA VAL A 227 0.26 3.28 8.51
C VAL A 227 1.16 2.08 8.20
N THR A 228 0.64 1.07 7.51
CA THR A 228 1.43 -0.12 7.15
C THR A 228 2.55 0.23 6.17
N GLY A 229 2.27 1.05 5.17
CA GLY A 229 3.25 1.51 4.20
C GLY A 229 4.35 2.37 4.81
N ARG A 230 4.01 3.24 5.78
CA ARG A 230 4.97 4.06 6.52
C ARG A 230 6.01 3.20 7.22
N LEU A 231 5.58 2.18 7.96
CA LEU A 231 6.49 1.30 8.69
C LEU A 231 7.42 0.52 7.75
N ASP A 232 6.89 -0.05 6.67
CA ASP A 232 7.67 -0.77 5.66
C ASP A 232 8.68 0.15 4.95
N ALA A 233 8.26 1.38 4.61
CA ALA A 233 9.14 2.39 4.00
C ALA A 233 10.27 2.85 4.95
N LEU A 234 9.97 3.01 6.25
CA LEU A 234 10.99 3.40 7.22
C LEU A 234 11.98 2.26 7.52
N ILE A 235 11.55 1.00 7.46
CA ILE A 235 12.46 -0.15 7.50
C ILE A 235 13.41 -0.12 6.28
N ALA A 236 12.87 0.16 5.09
CA ALA A 236 13.68 0.28 3.88
C ALA A 236 14.66 1.45 3.96
N ALA A 237 14.23 2.59 4.50
CA ALA A 237 15.08 3.76 4.72
C ALA A 237 16.19 3.47 5.76
N ALA A 238 15.88 2.78 6.85
CA ALA A 238 16.86 2.34 7.84
C ALA A 238 17.94 1.42 7.21
N GLY A 239 17.52 0.47 6.38
CA GLY A 239 18.44 -0.40 5.62
C GLY A 239 19.34 0.38 4.64
N TYR A 240 18.79 1.39 3.97
CA TYR A 240 19.56 2.27 3.09
C TYR A 240 20.60 3.08 3.89
N ARG A 241 20.23 3.63 5.03
CA ARG A 241 21.12 4.38 5.94
C ARG A 241 22.28 3.52 6.44
N TYR A 242 22.02 2.25 6.74
CA TYR A 242 23.06 1.32 7.19
C TYR A 242 24.15 1.10 6.15
N GLY A 243 23.81 1.19 4.86
CA GLY A 243 24.75 1.05 3.75
C GLY A 243 25.51 2.32 3.38
N MET A 244 25.27 3.47 4.06
CA MET A 244 25.98 4.72 3.77
C MET A 244 27.40 4.70 4.33
N GLU A 245 28.37 5.23 3.57
CA GLU A 245 29.77 5.33 3.99
C GLU A 245 29.95 6.28 5.19
N SER A 246 29.30 7.44 5.13
CA SER A 246 29.28 8.46 6.17
C SER A 246 27.92 9.12 6.17
N ARG A 247 27.36 9.37 7.35
CA ARG A 247 26.05 10.03 7.51
C ARG A 247 26.00 10.83 8.80
N CYS A 248 25.20 11.89 8.79
CA CYS A 248 24.82 12.61 10.00
C CYS A 248 23.31 12.87 10.04
N GLU A 249 22.80 13.12 11.23
CA GLU A 249 21.48 13.69 11.45
C GLU A 249 21.56 15.19 11.21
N PRO A 250 20.65 15.81 10.45
CA PRO A 250 20.65 17.23 10.24
C PRO A 250 20.16 17.97 11.50
N GLU A 251 20.80 19.05 11.84
CA GLU A 251 20.29 20.02 12.81
C GLU A 251 19.32 20.96 12.08
N LEU A 252 18.02 20.84 12.38
CA LEU A 252 16.98 21.60 11.70
C LEU A 252 16.47 22.73 12.60
N PHE A 253 16.34 23.92 12.06
CA PHE A 253 15.86 25.12 12.74
C PHE A 253 14.54 25.58 12.15
N ALA A 254 13.67 26.10 12.99
CA ALA A 254 12.42 26.68 12.54
C ALA A 254 12.67 27.96 11.71
N ALA A 255 11.83 28.22 10.73
CA ALA A 255 11.92 29.43 9.93
C ALA A 255 11.76 30.68 10.82
N GLY A 256 12.78 31.57 10.81
CA GLY A 256 12.80 32.79 11.64
C GLY A 256 13.64 32.70 12.90
N GLU A 257 14.24 31.54 13.21
CA GLU A 257 15.29 31.47 14.22
C GLU A 257 16.53 32.17 13.73
N ASP A 258 17.18 32.91 14.66
CA ASP A 258 18.32 33.77 14.35
C ASP A 258 19.59 32.94 14.15
N THR A 259 19.80 32.44 12.95
CA THR A 259 20.98 31.68 12.57
C THR A 259 21.80 32.46 11.54
N ASP A 260 23.12 32.51 11.75
CA ASP A 260 24.08 33.19 10.83
C ASP A 260 24.13 32.53 9.45
N SER A 261 23.58 31.30 9.31
CA SER A 261 23.69 30.52 8.08
C SER A 261 22.36 29.78 7.81
N VAL A 262 21.98 29.73 6.54
CA VAL A 262 20.77 29.07 6.05
C VAL A 262 21.03 27.57 5.81
N LEU A 263 22.30 27.22 5.50
CA LEU A 263 22.71 25.86 5.21
C LEU A 263 24.21 25.69 5.47
N VAL A 264 24.57 24.69 6.23
CA VAL A 264 25.98 24.29 6.42
C VAL A 264 26.06 22.75 6.22
N MET A 265 26.92 22.31 5.31
CA MET A 265 27.25 20.88 5.16
C MET A 265 28.77 20.74 5.10
N LYS A 266 29.31 19.82 5.90
CA LYS A 266 30.73 19.46 5.89
C LYS A 266 30.93 18.07 5.34
N GLN A 267 31.94 17.91 4.47
CA GLN A 267 32.26 16.63 3.82
C GLN A 267 31.05 15.97 3.15
N MET A 268 30.16 16.82 2.60
CA MET A 268 28.97 16.36 1.86
C MET A 268 29.41 15.65 0.57
N TYR A 269 28.77 14.53 0.29
CA TYR A 269 28.98 13.78 -0.95
C TYR A 269 27.66 13.47 -1.68
N HIS A 270 27.79 13.12 -2.96
CA HIS A 270 26.63 12.79 -3.79
C HIS A 270 26.19 11.33 -3.55
N PRO A 271 24.96 11.08 -3.02
CA PRO A 271 24.54 9.74 -2.56
C PRO A 271 24.44 8.66 -3.65
N LEU A 272 24.47 9.05 -4.93
CA LEU A 272 24.33 8.14 -6.06
C LEU A 272 25.65 7.88 -6.81
N LEU A 273 26.76 8.43 -6.36
CA LEU A 273 28.06 8.24 -7.00
C LEU A 273 28.95 7.37 -6.12
N THR A 274 29.57 6.37 -6.73
CA THR A 274 30.66 5.62 -6.13
C THR A 274 31.89 6.50 -6.06
N ASP A 275 32.65 6.45 -4.96
CA ASP A 275 33.85 7.27 -4.74
C ASP A 275 33.61 8.78 -4.95
N ALA A 276 32.46 9.27 -4.47
CA ALA A 276 32.09 10.69 -4.62
C ALA A 276 33.07 11.59 -3.88
N VAL A 277 33.49 12.67 -4.54
CA VAL A 277 34.34 13.68 -3.91
C VAL A 277 33.53 14.42 -2.84
N LYS A 278 34.07 14.45 -1.62
CA LYS A 278 33.47 15.18 -0.48
C LYS A 278 33.73 16.67 -0.60
N ASN A 279 32.74 17.48 -0.31
CA ASN A 279 32.77 18.93 -0.41
C ASN A 279 32.11 19.60 0.80
N ASP A 280 32.56 20.80 1.11
CA ASP A 280 31.94 21.64 2.13
C ASP A 280 31.12 22.77 1.45
N ILE A 281 30.00 23.11 2.10
CA ILE A 281 29.22 24.30 1.71
C ILE A 281 28.75 25.04 2.97
N LYS A 282 28.80 26.35 2.92
CA LYS A 282 28.19 27.23 3.91
C LYS A 282 27.44 28.35 3.17
N VAL A 283 26.15 28.43 3.39
CA VAL A 283 25.26 29.43 2.78
C VAL A 283 24.68 30.29 3.88
N SER A 284 25.04 31.58 3.88
CA SER A 284 24.39 32.59 4.73
C SER A 284 23.46 33.50 3.90
N ARG A 285 23.66 33.55 2.58
CA ARG A 285 22.87 34.31 1.60
C ARG A 285 22.89 33.55 0.26
N GLY A 286 22.52 34.22 -0.84
CA GLY A 286 22.65 33.63 -2.18
C GLY A 286 24.10 33.34 -2.54
N ILE A 287 24.35 32.18 -3.17
CA ILE A 287 25.68 31.79 -3.69
C ILE A 287 25.64 31.75 -5.21
N LEU A 288 26.66 32.31 -5.86
CA LEU A 288 26.88 32.13 -7.29
C LEU A 288 27.99 31.10 -7.52
N LEU A 289 27.60 29.94 -8.06
CA LEU A 289 28.54 28.88 -8.43
C LEU A 289 29.04 29.05 -9.86
N THR A 290 30.33 29.29 -10.04
CA THR A 290 30.96 29.47 -11.35
C THR A 290 32.03 28.39 -11.59
N GLY A 291 32.39 28.19 -12.84
CA GLY A 291 33.44 27.24 -13.24
C GLY A 291 33.30 26.81 -14.69
N SER A 292 34.33 26.17 -15.24
CA SER A 292 34.34 25.65 -16.62
C SER A 292 33.30 24.56 -16.86
N ASN A 293 33.02 24.23 -18.11
CA ASN A 293 32.21 23.08 -18.45
C ASN A 293 32.91 21.80 -17.96
N ALA A 294 32.09 20.79 -17.51
CA ALA A 294 32.58 19.56 -16.92
C ALA A 294 33.36 19.69 -15.59
N SER A 295 33.33 20.83 -14.90
CA SER A 295 33.99 21.02 -13.59
C SER A 295 33.21 20.43 -12.39
N GLY A 296 32.12 19.72 -12.61
CA GLY A 296 31.32 19.13 -11.53
C GLY A 296 30.24 20.01 -10.90
N LYS A 297 30.02 21.26 -11.41
CA LYS A 297 29.01 22.19 -10.88
C LYS A 297 27.62 21.57 -10.72
N SER A 298 27.12 20.92 -11.77
CA SER A 298 25.79 20.27 -11.74
C SER A 298 25.73 19.08 -10.77
N THR A 299 26.83 18.34 -10.62
CA THR A 299 26.94 17.25 -9.65
C THR A 299 26.92 17.78 -8.23
N PHE A 300 27.66 18.85 -7.97
CA PHE A 300 27.66 19.53 -6.67
C PHE A 300 26.28 20.06 -6.29
N LEU A 301 25.59 20.78 -7.20
CA LEU A 301 24.23 21.26 -6.95
C LEU A 301 23.24 20.13 -6.69
N LYS A 302 23.35 19.02 -7.43
CA LYS A 302 22.54 17.83 -7.19
C LYS A 302 22.84 17.18 -5.84
N ALA A 303 24.12 17.14 -5.44
CA ALA A 303 24.51 16.63 -4.13
C ALA A 303 23.88 17.45 -3.00
N VAL A 304 23.93 18.78 -3.08
CA VAL A 304 23.26 19.67 -2.11
C VAL A 304 21.76 19.41 -2.08
N ALA A 305 21.08 19.44 -3.24
CA ALA A 305 19.65 19.27 -3.31
C ALA A 305 19.18 17.89 -2.80
N LEU A 306 19.91 16.82 -3.13
CA LEU A 306 19.58 15.46 -2.66
C LEU A 306 19.77 15.33 -1.15
N ASN A 307 20.83 15.92 -0.58
CA ASN A 307 21.03 15.91 0.87
C ASN A 307 19.94 16.69 1.60
N MET A 308 19.50 17.84 1.07
CA MET A 308 18.37 18.58 1.64
C MET A 308 17.07 17.78 1.59
N ILE A 309 16.80 17.06 0.49
CA ILE A 309 15.64 16.17 0.40
C ILE A 309 15.74 15.04 1.45
N LEU A 310 16.89 14.40 1.57
CA LEU A 310 17.10 13.34 2.55
C LEU A 310 16.97 13.85 3.99
N ALA A 311 17.49 15.05 4.28
CA ALA A 311 17.34 15.71 5.58
C ALA A 311 15.87 15.88 5.98
N GLN A 312 15.03 16.32 5.05
CA GLN A 312 13.61 16.63 5.28
C GLN A 312 12.67 15.43 5.06
N THR A 313 13.17 14.28 4.61
CA THR A 313 12.35 13.08 4.38
C THR A 313 12.70 11.96 5.34
N ILE A 314 13.95 11.55 5.40
CA ILE A 314 14.45 10.46 6.25
C ILE A 314 15.43 10.95 7.32
N HIS A 315 15.42 12.26 7.64
CA HIS A 315 16.22 12.89 8.69
C HIS A 315 17.71 12.50 8.63
N THR A 316 18.29 12.50 7.43
CA THR A 316 19.66 12.00 7.19
C THR A 316 20.34 12.78 6.11
N CYS A 317 21.63 13.09 6.30
CA CYS A 317 22.50 13.66 5.28
C CYS A 317 23.69 12.75 5.00
N CYS A 318 24.11 12.67 3.72
CA CYS A 318 25.37 12.09 3.29
C CYS A 318 26.49 13.11 3.50
N ALA A 319 26.83 13.37 4.75
CA ALA A 319 27.80 14.37 5.19
C ALA A 319 28.31 14.00 6.59
N ASP A 320 29.40 14.63 7.03
CA ASP A 320 29.88 14.51 8.41
C ASP A 320 29.12 15.46 9.36
N HIS A 321 28.59 16.58 8.83
CA HIS A 321 27.75 17.53 9.56
C HIS A 321 26.80 18.22 8.58
N CYS A 322 25.55 18.46 9.02
CA CYS A 322 24.49 19.12 8.26
C CYS A 322 23.64 20.00 9.19
N GLN A 323 23.50 21.27 8.86
CA GLN A 323 22.70 22.25 9.59
C GLN A 323 21.87 23.08 8.62
#